data_18fbd1cfa405ce4212fd345d8ce11307
#
_entry.id   18fbd1cfa405ce4212fd345d8ce11307
#
_cell.length_a   1.000
_cell.length_b   1.000
_cell.length_c   1.000
_cell.angle_alpha   90.00
_cell.angle_beta   90.00
_cell.angle_gamma   90.00
#
_symmetry.space_group_name_H-M   'P 1'
#
loop_
_entity.id
_entity.type
_entity.pdbx_description
1 polymer ?
#
loop_
_entity_poly.entity_id
_entity_poly.type
_entity_poly.pdbx_seq_one_letter_code
_entity_poly.pdbx_strand_id
1 'polypeptide(L)'
;RVATITVTERNFEAADFKADITNTDGVIPELSAWQTTENTENPDQSVSTATITFAEDGDYTLSVSGKDKAANQAETVKADDFTIDKTRPVITVTYDNNNAVNGNYYAAARTATIQIEEHNFSENRVRITGTATDNGAGISFPQSSGFTGNGDVHTATITCGTDGLYNFNVEYTDMAGNIAETYTGEEYYVDLTEPEIEIVGVEDYSANNGDVIPQIVMSDTNFDTNGVNIELVGANQGSVAPEGSYTNQGNGETFTFQNFPKEQ
;
A
#
# COMPACT_ATOMS: atom_id res chain seq x y z
N ARG A 1 11.53 -18.89 21.44
CA ARG A 1 12.68 -18.53 22.28
C ARG A 1 12.66 -19.33 23.56
N VAL A 2 13.84 -19.73 24.07
CA VAL A 2 13.96 -20.46 25.35
C VAL A 2 14.86 -19.67 26.26
N ALA A 3 14.38 -19.42 27.50
CA ALA A 3 15.21 -18.92 28.59
C ALA A 3 15.61 -20.10 29.48
N THR A 4 16.88 -20.15 29.88
CA THR A 4 17.37 -21.10 30.87
C THR A 4 17.71 -20.32 32.14
N ILE A 5 17.08 -20.72 33.24
CA ILE A 5 17.37 -20.19 34.58
C ILE A 5 18.35 -21.15 35.24
N THR A 6 19.42 -20.63 35.79
CA THR A 6 20.44 -21.41 36.49
C THR A 6 20.64 -20.84 37.89
N VAL A 7 20.55 -21.70 38.87
CA VAL A 7 20.80 -21.40 40.28
C VAL A 7 21.94 -22.26 40.79
N THR A 8 22.94 -21.64 41.36
CA THR A 8 24.06 -22.33 42.00
C THR A 8 23.88 -22.21 43.51
N GLU A 9 23.51 -23.32 44.17
CA GLU A 9 23.20 -23.33 45.59
C GLU A 9 23.25 -24.78 46.14
N ARG A 10 23.86 -24.96 47.32
CA ARG A 10 23.94 -26.24 48.02
C ARG A 10 22.56 -26.76 48.45
N ASN A 11 21.77 -25.87 49.03
CA ASN A 11 20.50 -26.20 49.67
C ASN A 11 19.32 -25.71 48.82
N PHE A 12 19.38 -25.94 47.52
CA PHE A 12 18.34 -25.52 46.58
C PHE A 12 16.99 -26.07 46.95
N GLU A 13 15.96 -25.21 46.93
CA GLU A 13 14.54 -25.58 47.07
C GLU A 13 13.76 -24.87 45.95
N ALA A 14 13.15 -25.66 45.07
CA ALA A 14 12.44 -25.13 43.90
C ALA A 14 11.31 -24.14 44.25
N ALA A 15 10.63 -24.35 45.36
CA ALA A 15 9.53 -23.50 45.83
C ALA A 15 9.96 -22.11 46.31
N ASP A 16 11.26 -21.91 46.57
CA ASP A 16 11.81 -20.63 46.99
C ASP A 16 12.21 -19.72 45.80
N PHE A 17 12.12 -20.24 44.57
CA PHE A 17 12.43 -19.49 43.33
C PHE A 17 11.18 -19.27 42.52
N LYS A 18 11.00 -18.01 42.06
CA LYS A 18 9.85 -17.56 41.28
C LYS A 18 10.29 -16.87 40.03
N ALA A 19 9.69 -17.24 38.90
CA ALA A 19 9.74 -16.49 37.67
C ALA A 19 8.46 -15.66 37.51
N ASP A 20 8.58 -14.35 37.44
CA ASP A 20 7.50 -13.44 37.14
C ASP A 20 7.56 -13.09 35.65
N ILE A 21 6.51 -13.44 34.91
CA ILE A 21 6.40 -13.29 33.47
C ILE A 21 5.15 -12.48 33.16
N THR A 22 5.26 -11.53 32.24
CA THR A 22 4.09 -10.89 31.64
C THR A 22 4.09 -11.13 30.14
N ASN A 23 2.90 -11.15 29.55
CA ASN A 23 2.68 -11.16 28.11
C ASN A 23 1.47 -10.28 27.78
N THR A 24 1.60 -9.40 26.79
CA THR A 24 0.51 -8.51 26.34
C THR A 24 -0.68 -9.29 25.78
N ASP A 25 -0.43 -10.43 25.12
CA ASP A 25 -1.47 -11.26 24.50
C ASP A 25 -2.05 -12.33 25.44
N GLY A 26 -1.63 -12.34 26.70
CA GLY A 26 -2.30 -13.06 27.80
C GLY A 26 -1.87 -14.50 28.01
N VAL A 27 -1.08 -15.11 27.14
CA VAL A 27 -0.58 -16.48 27.35
C VAL A 27 0.75 -16.43 28.08
N ILE A 28 0.77 -16.87 29.32
CA ILE A 28 1.98 -16.93 30.16
C ILE A 28 2.58 -18.34 30.07
N PRO A 29 3.83 -18.48 29.59
CA PRO A 29 4.50 -19.77 29.56
C PRO A 29 4.86 -20.26 30.97
N GLU A 30 4.84 -21.58 31.16
CA GLU A 30 5.18 -22.17 32.42
C GLU A 30 6.68 -22.43 32.53
N LEU A 31 7.18 -22.35 33.76
CA LEU A 31 8.51 -22.81 34.14
C LEU A 31 8.55 -24.34 34.13
N SER A 32 9.54 -24.93 33.48
CA SER A 32 9.74 -26.40 33.56
C SER A 32 10.08 -26.87 34.94
N ALA A 33 9.99 -28.18 35.16
CA ALA A 33 10.57 -28.77 36.34
C ALA A 33 12.06 -28.48 36.44
N TRP A 34 12.53 -28.23 37.67
CA TRP A 34 13.95 -28.05 37.95
C TRP A 34 14.74 -29.36 37.82
N GLN A 35 15.94 -29.28 37.28
CA GLN A 35 16.88 -30.38 37.19
C GLN A 35 18.14 -29.98 37.98
N THR A 36 18.50 -30.74 39.00
CA THR A 36 19.68 -30.49 39.84
C THR A 36 20.82 -31.42 39.47
N THR A 37 22.01 -30.86 39.24
CA THR A 37 23.27 -31.59 39.13
C THR A 37 24.09 -31.28 40.37
N GLU A 38 24.23 -32.27 41.22
CA GLU A 38 25.02 -32.16 42.46
C GLU A 38 26.52 -32.18 42.15
N ASN A 39 27.26 -31.26 42.78
CA ASN A 39 28.70 -31.31 42.81
C ASN A 39 29.16 -31.98 44.12
N THR A 40 29.55 -33.26 44.03
CA THR A 40 29.94 -34.07 45.22
C THR A 40 31.27 -33.64 45.85
N GLU A 41 32.12 -32.97 45.07
CA GLU A 41 33.41 -32.48 45.58
C GLU A 41 33.27 -31.10 46.24
N ASN A 42 32.42 -30.26 45.69
CA ASN A 42 32.08 -28.95 46.26
C ASN A 42 30.57 -28.71 46.18
N PRO A 43 29.79 -29.14 47.19
CA PRO A 43 28.33 -29.03 47.18
C PRO A 43 27.82 -27.59 47.00
N ASP A 44 28.58 -26.55 47.37
CA ASP A 44 28.24 -25.15 47.20
C ASP A 44 28.18 -24.74 45.69
N GLN A 45 28.70 -25.59 44.81
CA GLN A 45 28.67 -25.46 43.37
C GLN A 45 27.65 -26.39 42.68
N SER A 46 26.70 -26.96 43.46
CA SER A 46 25.60 -27.69 42.86
C SER A 46 24.73 -26.74 42.01
N VAL A 47 24.31 -27.21 40.86
CA VAL A 47 23.62 -26.39 39.87
C VAL A 47 22.22 -26.93 39.61
N SER A 48 21.22 -26.09 39.79
CA SER A 48 19.84 -26.37 39.42
C SER A 48 19.42 -25.54 38.24
N THR A 49 18.80 -26.19 37.23
CA THR A 49 18.36 -25.53 36.01
C THR A 49 16.88 -25.76 35.73
N ALA A 50 16.21 -24.74 35.21
CA ALA A 50 14.87 -24.85 34.65
C ALA A 50 14.77 -24.00 33.39
N THR A 51 13.81 -24.31 32.55
CA THR A 51 13.62 -23.57 31.26
C THR A 51 12.20 -23.04 31.17
N ILE A 52 12.09 -21.92 30.42
CA ILE A 52 10.82 -21.33 30.00
C ILE A 52 10.86 -21.26 28.49
N THR A 53 9.83 -21.82 27.84
CA THR A 53 9.70 -21.75 26.37
C THR A 53 8.65 -20.72 25.98
N PHE A 54 9.07 -19.64 25.37
CA PHE A 54 8.22 -18.58 24.82
C PHE A 54 7.87 -18.96 23.40
N ALA A 55 6.64 -19.42 23.18
CA ALA A 55 6.18 -19.96 21.91
C ALA A 55 5.06 -19.15 21.26
N GLU A 56 4.29 -18.42 22.03
CA GLU A 56 3.18 -17.62 21.51
C GLU A 56 3.59 -16.18 21.22
N ASP A 57 2.86 -15.51 20.35
CA ASP A 57 3.09 -14.11 20.02
C ASP A 57 2.81 -13.22 21.24
N GLY A 58 3.47 -12.06 21.30
CA GLY A 58 3.29 -11.07 22.33
C GLY A 58 4.59 -10.43 22.83
N ASP A 59 4.43 -9.37 23.61
CA ASP A 59 5.52 -8.66 24.25
C ASP A 59 5.72 -9.21 25.67
N TYR A 60 6.92 -9.69 25.93
CA TYR A 60 7.25 -10.40 27.16
C TYR A 60 8.18 -9.58 28.06
N THR A 61 7.92 -9.67 29.37
CA THR A 61 8.89 -9.38 30.42
C THR A 61 9.19 -10.64 31.22
N LEU A 62 10.40 -10.76 31.71
CA LEU A 62 10.82 -11.87 32.58
C LEU A 62 11.68 -11.35 33.71
N SER A 63 11.32 -11.65 34.94
CA SER A 63 12.21 -11.52 36.09
C SER A 63 12.23 -12.78 36.96
N VAL A 64 13.36 -13.04 37.57
CA VAL A 64 13.56 -14.21 38.45
C VAL A 64 14.07 -13.72 39.80
N SER A 65 13.43 -14.15 40.84
CA SER A 65 13.80 -13.90 42.22
C SER A 65 13.82 -15.19 43.02
N GLY A 66 14.53 -15.20 44.15
CA GLY A 66 14.57 -16.36 45.01
C GLY A 66 15.33 -16.10 46.30
N LYS A 67 15.33 -17.10 47.16
CA LYS A 67 16.05 -17.13 48.43
C LYS A 67 16.52 -18.55 48.73
N ASP A 68 17.53 -18.67 49.59
CA ASP A 68 17.94 -19.95 50.14
C ASP A 68 17.08 -20.36 51.36
N LYS A 69 17.33 -21.55 51.88
CA LYS A 69 16.64 -22.05 53.09
C LYS A 69 16.95 -21.25 54.36
N ALA A 70 18.01 -20.45 54.37
CA ALA A 70 18.34 -19.54 55.46
C ALA A 70 17.68 -18.16 55.30
N ALA A 71 16.88 -18.00 54.27
CA ALA A 71 16.20 -16.77 53.87
C ALA A 71 17.13 -15.65 53.32
N ASN A 72 18.36 -15.98 52.89
CA ASN A 72 19.18 -15.04 52.16
C ASN A 72 18.60 -14.85 50.79
N GLN A 73 18.34 -13.57 50.42
CA GLN A 73 17.76 -13.23 49.13
C GLN A 73 18.81 -13.25 48.04
N ALA A 74 18.49 -13.89 46.89
CA ALA A 74 19.24 -13.70 45.70
C ALA A 74 18.93 -12.31 45.08
N GLU A 75 19.88 -11.73 44.35
CA GLU A 75 19.61 -10.57 43.53
C GLU A 75 18.57 -10.94 42.47
N THR A 76 17.55 -10.07 42.30
CA THR A 76 16.54 -10.27 41.26
C THR A 76 17.16 -10.05 39.90
N VAL A 77 17.11 -11.06 39.05
CA VAL A 77 17.55 -10.97 37.65
C VAL A 77 16.37 -10.60 36.77
N LYS A 78 16.50 -9.54 36.00
CA LYS A 78 15.53 -9.13 34.98
C LYS A 78 16.14 -9.31 33.60
N ALA A 79 15.45 -10.03 32.71
CA ALA A 79 15.79 -10.05 31.28
C ALA A 79 15.36 -8.75 30.60
N ASP A 80 16.01 -8.40 29.48
CA ASP A 80 15.48 -7.37 28.60
C ASP A 80 14.12 -7.75 28.05
N ASP A 81 13.23 -6.78 27.91
CA ASP A 81 11.92 -6.97 27.31
C ASP A 81 12.10 -7.41 25.85
N PHE A 82 11.24 -8.31 25.38
CA PHE A 82 11.35 -8.87 24.03
C PHE A 82 9.99 -9.27 23.47
N THR A 83 9.89 -9.27 22.16
CA THR A 83 8.71 -9.69 21.41
C THR A 83 8.93 -11.05 20.77
N ILE A 84 7.91 -11.88 20.77
CA ILE A 84 7.73 -13.01 19.86
C ILE A 84 6.62 -12.63 18.91
N ASP A 85 6.90 -12.66 17.63
CA ASP A 85 5.94 -12.34 16.58
C ASP A 85 6.15 -13.28 15.40
N LYS A 86 5.13 -14.06 15.07
CA LYS A 86 5.08 -15.04 13.97
C LYS A 86 3.95 -14.69 12.99
N THR A 87 3.21 -13.65 13.30
CA THR A 87 2.06 -13.22 12.54
C THR A 87 2.52 -12.36 11.36
N ARG A 88 2.00 -12.65 10.17
CA ARG A 88 2.30 -11.87 8.99
C ARG A 88 1.48 -10.59 8.98
N PRO A 89 2.09 -9.45 8.67
CA PRO A 89 1.34 -8.22 8.43
C PRO A 89 0.36 -8.36 7.26
N VAL A 90 -0.75 -7.63 7.30
CA VAL A 90 -1.74 -7.60 6.24
C VAL A 90 -1.75 -6.23 5.58
N ILE A 91 -1.56 -6.21 4.25
CA ILE A 91 -1.67 -4.99 3.44
C ILE A 91 -3.02 -4.99 2.73
N THR A 92 -3.78 -3.91 2.89
CA THR A 92 -5.02 -3.66 2.16
C THR A 92 -4.94 -2.30 1.48
N VAL A 93 -5.34 -2.22 0.21
CA VAL A 93 -5.44 -0.95 -0.52
C VAL A 93 -6.86 -0.77 -1.02
N THR A 94 -7.44 0.38 -0.72
CA THR A 94 -8.76 0.78 -1.18
C THR A 94 -8.68 2.13 -1.87
N TYR A 95 -9.66 2.44 -2.73
CA TYR A 95 -9.71 3.70 -3.45
C TYR A 95 -11.01 4.43 -3.15
N ASP A 96 -10.94 5.76 -3.06
CA ASP A 96 -12.10 6.65 -2.88
C ASP A 96 -12.95 6.74 -4.15
N ASN A 97 -12.31 6.67 -5.32
CA ASN A 97 -12.97 6.71 -6.62
C ASN A 97 -12.81 5.38 -7.36
N ASN A 98 -13.92 4.65 -7.55
CA ASN A 98 -14.01 3.40 -8.32
C ASN A 98 -14.90 3.54 -9.55
N ASN A 99 -15.22 4.77 -9.99
CA ASN A 99 -16.10 5.07 -11.10
C ASN A 99 -15.25 5.32 -12.38
N ALA A 100 -14.69 4.26 -12.94
CA ALA A 100 -14.07 4.34 -14.25
C ALA A 100 -15.15 4.67 -15.31
N VAL A 101 -14.85 5.64 -16.19
CA VAL A 101 -15.75 6.07 -17.26
C VAL A 101 -15.63 5.14 -18.46
N ASN A 102 -14.41 4.72 -18.77
CA ASN A 102 -14.12 3.82 -19.88
C ASN A 102 -12.95 2.89 -19.51
N GLY A 103 -13.23 1.60 -19.30
CA GLY A 103 -12.19 0.65 -18.90
C GLY A 103 -11.55 1.02 -17.56
N ASN A 104 -10.30 1.48 -17.61
CA ASN A 104 -9.50 1.94 -16.47
C ASN A 104 -9.25 3.46 -16.46
N TYR A 105 -10.06 4.26 -17.17
CA TYR A 105 -9.96 5.72 -17.22
C TYR A 105 -10.87 6.37 -16.18
N TYR A 106 -10.32 7.31 -15.42
CA TYR A 106 -11.00 8.07 -14.36
C TYR A 106 -10.95 9.56 -14.67
N ALA A 107 -12.12 10.19 -14.85
CA ALA A 107 -12.28 11.63 -15.10
C ALA A 107 -12.23 12.47 -13.80
N ALA A 108 -11.69 11.93 -12.73
CA ALA A 108 -11.49 12.62 -11.47
C ALA A 108 -10.28 12.04 -10.73
N ALA A 109 -9.67 12.83 -9.86
CA ALA A 109 -8.58 12.37 -9.01
C ALA A 109 -8.94 11.07 -8.28
N ARG A 110 -7.94 10.22 -8.05
CA ARG A 110 -8.09 8.93 -7.38
C ARG A 110 -7.13 8.83 -6.21
N THR A 111 -7.67 8.64 -5.01
CA THR A 111 -6.87 8.49 -3.79
C THR A 111 -6.89 7.04 -3.35
N ALA A 112 -5.70 6.43 -3.29
CA ALA A 112 -5.50 5.14 -2.65
C ALA A 112 -5.29 5.32 -1.15
N THR A 113 -6.00 4.56 -0.33
CA THR A 113 -5.73 4.39 1.10
C THR A 113 -5.05 3.05 1.30
N ILE A 114 -3.80 3.08 1.75
CA ILE A 114 -3.00 1.92 2.12
C ILE A 114 -3.22 1.68 3.61
N GLN A 115 -3.64 0.49 3.98
CA GLN A 115 -3.76 0.04 5.36
C GLN A 115 -2.80 -1.11 5.59
N ILE A 116 -2.02 -1.05 6.66
CA ILE A 116 -1.18 -2.14 7.14
C ILE A 116 -1.65 -2.47 8.55
N GLU A 117 -2.03 -3.73 8.75
CA GLU A 117 -2.39 -4.28 10.06
C GLU A 117 -1.18 -5.02 10.62
N GLU A 118 -0.61 -4.46 11.70
CA GLU A 118 0.64 -4.92 12.31
C GLU A 118 0.84 -4.31 13.69
N HIS A 119 1.07 -5.16 14.71
CA HIS A 119 1.23 -4.73 16.10
C HIS A 119 2.52 -3.93 16.31
N ASN A 120 3.62 -4.43 15.83
CA ASN A 120 4.96 -3.81 15.98
C ASN A 120 5.37 -3.05 14.72
N PHE A 121 4.46 -2.22 14.21
CA PHE A 121 4.64 -1.50 12.95
C PHE A 121 5.85 -0.57 12.96
N SER A 122 6.56 -0.56 11.84
CA SER A 122 7.65 0.37 11.57
C SER A 122 7.54 0.95 10.16
N GLU A 123 7.21 2.23 10.04
CA GLU A 123 7.03 2.92 8.75
C GLU A 123 8.29 2.81 7.85
N ASN A 124 9.49 2.83 8.45
CA ASN A 124 10.75 2.72 7.70
C ASN A 124 10.94 1.38 6.95
N ARG A 125 10.08 0.40 7.22
CA ARG A 125 10.10 -0.90 6.56
C ARG A 125 9.04 -1.04 5.48
N VAL A 126 8.20 -0.03 5.31
CA VAL A 126 7.26 0.04 4.19
C VAL A 126 8.00 0.49 2.95
N ARG A 127 7.80 -0.23 1.85
CA ARG A 127 8.31 0.12 0.55
C ARG A 127 7.15 0.29 -0.43
N ILE A 128 6.98 1.52 -0.91
CA ILE A 128 6.04 1.85 -1.97
C ILE A 128 6.84 2.13 -3.23
N THR A 129 6.51 1.40 -4.31
CA THR A 129 7.17 1.58 -5.61
C THR A 129 6.09 1.93 -6.62
N GLY A 130 6.12 3.13 -7.16
CA GLY A 130 5.13 3.61 -8.12
C GLY A 130 5.76 4.06 -9.42
N THR A 131 4.99 3.96 -10.49
CA THR A 131 5.28 4.54 -11.80
C THR A 131 4.15 5.48 -12.20
N ALA A 132 4.52 6.58 -12.87
CA ALA A 132 3.57 7.50 -13.44
C ALA A 132 4.12 8.01 -14.79
N THR A 133 3.29 7.97 -15.82
CA THR A 133 3.63 8.48 -17.17
C THR A 133 2.47 9.29 -17.72
N ASP A 134 2.78 10.33 -18.46
CA ASP A 134 1.83 11.09 -19.25
C ASP A 134 2.28 11.07 -20.71
N ASN A 135 1.41 10.65 -21.61
CA ASN A 135 1.69 10.47 -23.03
C ASN A 135 3.03 9.74 -23.31
N GLY A 136 3.31 8.71 -22.50
CA GLY A 136 4.55 7.92 -22.57
C GLY A 136 5.79 8.58 -21.98
N ALA A 137 5.71 9.83 -21.52
CA ALA A 137 6.78 10.49 -20.79
C ALA A 137 6.67 10.21 -19.28
N GLY A 138 7.79 9.94 -18.61
CA GLY A 138 7.79 9.75 -17.16
C GLY A 138 7.46 11.05 -16.44
N ILE A 139 6.49 10.98 -15.51
CA ILE A 139 6.16 12.06 -14.58
C ILE A 139 6.44 11.61 -13.15
N SER A 140 6.44 12.55 -12.20
CA SER A 140 6.68 12.21 -10.79
C SER A 140 5.51 11.43 -10.21
N PHE A 141 5.78 10.23 -9.65
CA PHE A 141 4.78 9.50 -8.89
C PHE A 141 4.46 10.27 -7.58
N PRO A 142 3.17 10.38 -7.19
CA PRO A 142 2.79 11.09 -5.98
C PRO A 142 3.41 10.46 -4.72
N GLN A 143 3.84 11.30 -3.79
CA GLN A 143 4.31 10.82 -2.50
C GLN A 143 3.13 10.36 -1.64
N SER A 144 3.35 9.30 -0.86
CA SER A 144 2.38 8.92 0.17
C SER A 144 2.36 9.95 1.31
N SER A 145 1.23 10.09 1.97
CA SER A 145 1.21 10.69 3.30
C SER A 145 2.06 9.86 4.26
N GLY A 146 2.51 10.41 5.37
CA GLY A 146 3.07 9.59 6.45
C GLY A 146 2.00 8.62 6.99
N PHE A 147 2.44 7.48 7.53
CA PHE A 147 1.53 6.55 8.18
C PHE A 147 1.05 7.10 9.53
N THR A 148 -0.26 6.97 9.77
CA THR A 148 -0.88 7.26 11.06
C THR A 148 -1.55 5.99 11.58
N GLY A 149 -1.42 5.71 12.89
CA GLY A 149 -1.91 4.46 13.47
C GLY A 149 -2.90 4.65 14.60
N ASN A 150 -3.76 3.65 14.79
CA ASN A 150 -4.59 3.48 15.96
C ASN A 150 -4.58 1.99 16.34
N GLY A 151 -3.83 1.65 17.42
CA GLY A 151 -3.54 0.26 17.74
C GLY A 151 -2.71 -0.40 16.63
N ASP A 152 -3.14 -1.55 16.17
CA ASP A 152 -2.43 -2.36 15.17
C ASP A 152 -2.72 -1.94 13.71
N VAL A 153 -3.58 -0.94 13.50
CA VAL A 153 -3.98 -0.48 12.17
C VAL A 153 -3.26 0.83 11.83
N HIS A 154 -2.50 0.82 10.74
CA HIS A 154 -1.71 1.94 10.26
C HIS A 154 -2.12 2.30 8.83
N THR A 155 -2.39 3.57 8.56
CA THR A 155 -2.90 4.02 7.27
C THR A 155 -2.09 5.18 6.69
N ALA A 156 -1.91 5.16 5.37
CA ALA A 156 -1.37 6.26 4.58
C ALA A 156 -2.17 6.41 3.29
N THR A 157 -2.08 7.56 2.63
CA THR A 157 -2.79 7.84 1.37
C THR A 157 -1.83 8.24 0.25
N ILE A 158 -2.20 7.90 -0.98
CA ILE A 158 -1.57 8.37 -2.21
C ILE A 158 -2.67 8.95 -3.10
N THR A 159 -2.55 10.22 -3.49
CA THR A 159 -3.53 10.89 -4.36
C THR A 159 -2.92 11.12 -5.74
N CYS A 160 -3.49 10.47 -6.76
CA CYS A 160 -3.21 10.72 -8.17
C CYS A 160 -4.21 11.77 -8.68
N GLY A 161 -3.78 13.01 -8.74
CA GLY A 161 -4.62 14.18 -9.01
C GLY A 161 -4.18 14.99 -10.23
N THR A 162 -3.37 14.42 -11.11
CA THR A 162 -2.96 14.99 -12.41
C THR A 162 -3.13 13.95 -13.49
N ASP A 163 -3.18 14.39 -14.74
CA ASP A 163 -3.29 13.45 -15.86
C ASP A 163 -2.10 12.50 -15.91
N GLY A 164 -2.38 11.25 -16.24
CA GLY A 164 -1.35 10.24 -16.36
C GLY A 164 -1.82 8.81 -16.15
N LEU A 165 -0.97 7.88 -16.57
CA LEU A 165 -1.07 6.46 -16.31
C LEU A 165 -0.30 6.12 -15.03
N TYR A 166 -0.97 5.53 -14.06
CA TYR A 166 -0.44 5.23 -12.74
C TYR A 166 -0.47 3.73 -12.43
N ASN A 167 0.58 3.29 -11.73
CA ASN A 167 0.66 1.97 -11.11
C ASN A 167 1.53 2.05 -9.85
N PHE A 168 1.25 1.25 -8.83
CA PHE A 168 2.14 1.11 -7.68
C PHE A 168 1.99 -0.22 -6.95
N ASN A 169 3.05 -0.59 -6.25
CA ASN A 169 3.11 -1.77 -5.39
C ASN A 169 3.44 -1.34 -3.96
N VAL A 170 3.02 -2.13 -2.99
CA VAL A 170 3.34 -1.96 -1.57
C VAL A 170 3.92 -3.25 -1.03
N GLU A 171 5.09 -3.15 -0.42
CA GLU A 171 5.79 -4.24 0.26
C GLU A 171 6.00 -3.86 1.73
N TYR A 172 5.90 -4.81 2.62
CA TYR A 172 6.19 -4.62 4.03
C TYR A 172 6.79 -5.88 4.63
N THR A 173 7.80 -5.69 5.48
CA THR A 173 8.37 -6.75 6.32
C THR A 173 8.46 -6.21 7.74
N ASP A 174 7.85 -6.87 8.71
CA ASP A 174 7.86 -6.46 10.10
C ASP A 174 9.24 -6.54 10.76
N MET A 175 9.32 -6.20 12.04
CA MET A 175 10.58 -6.23 12.79
C MET A 175 11.05 -7.63 13.12
N ALA A 176 10.15 -8.62 13.16
CA ALA A 176 10.47 -10.03 13.40
C ALA A 176 10.93 -10.75 12.11
N GLY A 177 10.69 -10.15 10.94
CA GLY A 177 11.05 -10.68 9.64
C GLY A 177 9.90 -11.39 8.91
N ASN A 178 8.66 -11.27 9.41
CA ASN A 178 7.49 -11.79 8.70
C ASN A 178 7.16 -10.88 7.52
N ILE A 179 6.94 -11.47 6.35
CA ILE A 179 6.75 -10.73 5.10
C ILE A 179 5.26 -10.72 4.77
N ALA A 180 4.70 -9.52 4.59
CA ALA A 180 3.34 -9.34 4.08
C ALA A 180 3.22 -9.85 2.65
N GLU A 181 2.00 -10.24 2.24
CA GLU A 181 1.72 -10.42 0.82
C GLU A 181 1.83 -9.05 0.12
N THR A 182 2.63 -9.01 -0.95
CA THR A 182 2.84 -7.77 -1.70
C THR A 182 1.54 -7.34 -2.36
N TYR A 183 1.11 -6.11 -2.12
CA TYR A 183 0.07 -5.51 -2.95
C TYR A 183 0.66 -5.12 -4.30
N THR A 184 0.04 -5.60 -5.38
CA THR A 184 0.36 -5.22 -6.75
C THR A 184 -0.85 -4.54 -7.37
N GLY A 185 -0.72 -3.23 -7.65
CA GLY A 185 -1.78 -2.43 -8.24
C GLY A 185 -1.95 -2.69 -9.73
N GLU A 186 -3.18 -2.55 -10.21
CA GLU A 186 -3.48 -2.48 -11.64
C GLU A 186 -3.19 -1.09 -12.19
N GLU A 187 -2.88 -0.99 -13.46
CA GLU A 187 -2.68 0.29 -14.15
C GLU A 187 -4.01 1.00 -14.36
N TYR A 188 -4.03 2.32 -14.15
CA TYR A 188 -5.19 3.16 -14.41
C TYR A 188 -4.77 4.55 -14.88
N TYR A 189 -5.63 5.16 -15.70
CA TYR A 189 -5.49 6.53 -16.15
C TYR A 189 -6.31 7.47 -15.29
N VAL A 190 -5.71 8.58 -14.89
CA VAL A 190 -6.41 9.78 -14.45
C VAL A 190 -6.31 10.76 -15.60
N ASP A 191 -7.45 11.28 -16.05
CA ASP A 191 -7.57 12.24 -17.15
C ASP A 191 -8.60 13.29 -16.74
N LEU A 192 -8.10 14.49 -16.48
CA LEU A 192 -8.87 15.63 -15.97
C LEU A 192 -9.02 16.72 -17.03
N THR A 193 -8.31 16.57 -18.15
CA THR A 193 -8.26 17.54 -19.23
C THR A 193 -9.44 17.30 -20.17
N GLU A 194 -10.19 18.36 -20.45
CA GLU A 194 -11.26 18.31 -21.44
C GLU A 194 -10.69 18.36 -22.87
N PRO A 195 -11.24 17.61 -23.85
CA PRO A 195 -10.82 17.70 -25.23
C PRO A 195 -11.12 19.06 -25.83
N GLU A 196 -10.21 19.56 -26.66
CA GLU A 196 -10.40 20.78 -27.42
C GLU A 196 -10.90 20.49 -28.85
N ILE A 197 -11.86 21.28 -29.35
CA ILE A 197 -12.44 21.14 -30.68
C ILE A 197 -12.41 22.50 -31.39
N GLU A 198 -11.87 22.53 -32.59
CA GLU A 198 -11.85 23.69 -33.44
C GLU A 198 -12.34 23.36 -34.87
N ILE A 199 -13.13 24.24 -35.45
CA ILE A 199 -13.52 24.16 -36.87
C ILE A 199 -12.69 25.18 -37.68
N VAL A 200 -11.93 24.69 -38.64
CA VAL A 200 -11.07 25.53 -39.50
C VAL A 200 -11.45 25.41 -40.97
N GLY A 201 -10.99 26.35 -41.78
CA GLY A 201 -11.24 26.36 -43.23
C GLY A 201 -12.59 26.97 -43.64
N VAL A 202 -13.35 27.50 -42.69
CA VAL A 202 -14.60 28.25 -42.91
C VAL A 202 -14.74 29.33 -41.84
N GLU A 203 -15.27 30.48 -42.19
CA GLU A 203 -15.56 31.58 -41.26
C GLU A 203 -17.06 31.71 -41.03
N ASP A 204 -17.45 32.08 -39.84
CA ASP A 204 -18.84 32.29 -39.45
C ASP A 204 -19.47 33.34 -40.37
N TYR A 205 -20.69 33.07 -40.84
CA TYR A 205 -21.47 33.92 -41.72
C TYR A 205 -20.78 34.26 -43.07
N SER A 206 -19.74 33.53 -43.45
CA SER A 206 -19.08 33.74 -44.73
C SER A 206 -19.94 33.25 -45.90
N ALA A 207 -19.90 33.98 -47.03
CA ALA A 207 -20.51 33.54 -48.28
C ALA A 207 -19.40 33.19 -49.28
N ASN A 208 -19.37 31.93 -49.70
CA ASN A 208 -18.34 31.41 -50.57
C ASN A 208 -18.90 31.08 -51.95
N ASN A 209 -18.24 31.51 -53.03
CA ASN A 209 -18.63 31.21 -54.42
C ASN A 209 -17.86 30.01 -55.01
N GLY A 210 -17.05 29.36 -54.23
CA GLY A 210 -16.26 28.16 -54.54
C GLY A 210 -16.48 27.03 -53.57
N ASP A 211 -15.77 25.94 -53.77
CA ASP A 211 -15.80 24.80 -52.86
C ASP A 211 -15.09 25.15 -51.55
N VAL A 212 -15.70 24.77 -50.43
CA VAL A 212 -15.15 24.90 -49.06
C VAL A 212 -14.94 23.50 -48.51
N ILE A 213 -13.79 23.26 -47.93
CA ILE A 213 -13.48 21.99 -47.29
C ILE A 213 -13.11 22.29 -45.81
N PRO A 214 -14.13 22.33 -44.93
CA PRO A 214 -13.87 22.52 -43.53
C PRO A 214 -13.10 21.33 -42.94
N GLN A 215 -12.41 21.59 -41.87
CA GLN A 215 -11.79 20.56 -41.04
C GLN A 215 -12.24 20.75 -39.58
N ILE A 216 -12.41 19.67 -38.86
CA ILE A 216 -12.62 19.68 -37.43
C ILE A 216 -11.35 19.14 -36.81
N VAL A 217 -10.63 20.01 -36.09
CA VAL A 217 -9.42 19.66 -35.35
C VAL A 217 -9.83 19.37 -33.93
N MET A 218 -9.47 18.20 -33.46
CA MET A 218 -9.75 17.72 -32.09
C MET A 218 -8.43 17.34 -31.43
N SER A 219 -8.18 17.83 -30.25
CA SER A 219 -6.97 17.53 -29.50
C SER A 219 -7.27 17.05 -28.11
N ASP A 220 -6.69 15.92 -27.75
CA ASP A 220 -6.74 15.29 -26.45
C ASP A 220 -5.70 14.16 -26.37
N THR A 221 -5.08 13.96 -25.21
CA THR A 221 -4.04 12.92 -25.03
C THR A 221 -4.62 11.51 -25.12
N ASN A 222 -5.85 11.32 -24.64
CA ASN A 222 -6.55 10.05 -24.61
C ASN A 222 -7.74 10.00 -25.57
N PHE A 223 -7.56 10.60 -26.76
CA PHE A 223 -8.62 10.78 -27.74
C PHE A 223 -9.21 9.46 -28.25
N ASP A 224 -10.55 9.35 -28.22
CA ASP A 224 -11.31 8.23 -28.78
C ASP A 224 -12.27 8.70 -29.86
N THR A 225 -12.05 8.29 -31.10
CA THR A 225 -12.92 8.61 -32.24
C THR A 225 -14.34 8.11 -32.08
N ASN A 226 -14.57 7.04 -31.29
CA ASN A 226 -15.92 6.53 -31.03
C ASN A 226 -16.78 7.46 -30.18
N GLY A 227 -16.14 8.37 -29.43
CA GLY A 227 -16.80 9.42 -28.64
C GLY A 227 -17.20 10.64 -29.46
N VAL A 228 -16.79 10.75 -30.73
CA VAL A 228 -17.05 11.91 -31.57
C VAL A 228 -18.40 11.83 -32.25
N ASN A 229 -19.19 12.90 -32.12
CA ASN A 229 -20.45 13.05 -32.86
C ASN A 229 -20.36 14.34 -33.73
N ILE A 230 -20.44 14.17 -35.04
CA ILE A 230 -20.43 15.29 -36.01
C ILE A 230 -21.82 15.38 -36.59
N GLU A 231 -22.48 16.51 -36.38
CA GLU A 231 -23.77 16.83 -37.02
C GLU A 231 -23.59 17.94 -38.08
N LEU A 232 -24.07 17.66 -39.26
CA LEU A 232 -24.08 18.62 -40.39
C LEU A 232 -25.52 18.88 -40.81
N VAL A 233 -25.94 20.13 -40.72
CA VAL A 233 -27.32 20.54 -41.06
C VAL A 233 -27.27 21.61 -42.14
N GLY A 234 -27.87 21.31 -43.31
CA GLY A 234 -28.07 22.25 -44.37
C GLY A 234 -29.44 22.94 -44.25
N ALA A 235 -29.50 24.27 -44.52
CA ALA A 235 -30.72 25.05 -44.39
C ALA A 235 -31.87 24.53 -45.27
N ASN A 236 -31.57 23.99 -46.46
CA ASN A 236 -32.53 23.46 -47.39
C ASN A 236 -32.62 21.92 -47.41
N GLN A 237 -31.57 21.24 -46.95
CA GLN A 237 -31.45 19.78 -47.04
C GLN A 237 -31.73 19.07 -45.72
N GLY A 238 -31.75 19.81 -44.58
CA GLY A 238 -31.83 19.23 -43.26
C GLY A 238 -30.54 18.49 -42.83
N SER A 239 -30.64 17.52 -41.97
CA SER A 239 -29.48 16.74 -41.51
C SER A 239 -28.88 15.90 -42.64
N VAL A 240 -27.57 16.00 -42.80
CA VAL A 240 -26.78 15.28 -43.81
C VAL A 240 -25.70 14.48 -43.07
N ALA A 241 -25.50 13.21 -43.48
CA ALA A 241 -24.41 12.43 -42.92
C ALA A 241 -23.06 13.03 -43.29
N PRO A 242 -22.16 13.29 -42.33
CA PRO A 242 -20.83 13.78 -42.64
C PRO A 242 -20.02 12.69 -43.33
N GLU A 243 -19.49 13.00 -44.51
CA GLU A 243 -18.53 12.16 -45.23
C GLU A 243 -17.14 12.77 -45.12
N GLY A 244 -16.19 11.99 -44.62
CA GLY A 244 -14.82 12.45 -44.42
C GLY A 244 -13.90 11.39 -43.90
N SER A 245 -12.70 11.80 -43.54
CA SER A 245 -11.68 10.89 -42.96
C SER A 245 -10.94 11.54 -41.81
N TYR A 246 -10.62 10.72 -40.84
CA TYR A 246 -9.73 11.09 -39.72
C TYR A 246 -8.28 10.97 -40.11
N THR A 247 -7.47 11.92 -39.63
CA THR A 247 -6.01 11.88 -39.72
C THR A 247 -5.44 12.13 -38.34
N ASN A 248 -4.64 11.18 -37.84
CA ASN A 248 -4.00 11.27 -36.53
C ASN A 248 -2.97 12.42 -36.50
N GLN A 249 -3.01 13.24 -35.46
CA GLN A 249 -2.13 14.38 -35.22
C GLN A 249 -1.17 14.15 -34.03
N GLY A 250 -1.11 12.95 -33.51
CA GLY A 250 -0.34 12.64 -32.29
C GLY A 250 -1.16 12.82 -31.02
N ASN A 251 -1.51 14.05 -30.66
CA ASN A 251 -2.35 14.39 -29.51
C ASN A 251 -3.80 14.69 -29.93
N GLY A 252 -4.40 13.87 -30.76
CA GLY A 252 -5.75 14.07 -31.28
C GLY A 252 -5.88 13.73 -32.73
N GLU A 253 -6.97 14.16 -33.37
CA GLU A 253 -7.30 13.85 -34.74
C GLU A 253 -7.91 15.03 -35.48
N THR A 254 -7.70 15.08 -36.79
CA THR A 254 -8.36 16.01 -37.69
C THR A 254 -9.34 15.24 -38.57
N PHE A 255 -10.62 15.59 -38.50
CA PHE A 255 -11.62 15.13 -39.46
C PHE A 255 -11.70 16.12 -40.66
N THR A 256 -11.43 15.62 -41.85
CA THR A 256 -11.53 16.41 -43.09
C THR A 256 -12.73 15.91 -43.87
N PHE A 257 -13.66 16.82 -44.20
CA PHE A 257 -14.79 16.49 -45.04
C PHE A 257 -14.33 16.19 -46.46
N GLN A 258 -14.84 15.13 -47.10
CA GLN A 258 -14.58 14.79 -48.50
C GLN A 258 -15.58 15.45 -49.41
N ASN A 259 -16.84 15.46 -49.00
CA ASN A 259 -17.95 16.07 -49.76
C ASN A 259 -18.75 17.00 -48.84
N PHE A 260 -18.46 18.27 -48.86
CA PHE A 260 -19.27 19.24 -48.14
C PHE A 260 -20.47 19.65 -49.03
N PRO A 261 -21.72 19.41 -48.62
CA PRO A 261 -22.87 19.64 -49.48
C PRO A 261 -23.04 21.10 -49.83
N LYS A 262 -23.29 21.36 -51.11
CA LYS A 262 -23.57 22.71 -51.61
C LYS A 262 -25.05 22.96 -51.53
N GLU A 263 -25.45 24.02 -50.87
CA GLU A 263 -26.83 24.49 -50.91
C GLU A 263 -27.01 25.43 -52.09
N GLN A 264 -28.07 25.21 -52.89
CA GLN A 264 -28.41 26.06 -54.03
C GLN A 264 -29.48 27.06 -53.64
#